data_41588a0d9371b3f7ad183208d97f98cb
#
_entry.id   41588a0d9371b3f7ad183208d97f98cb
#
_cell.length_a   1.000
_cell.length_b   1.000
_cell.length_c   1.000
_cell.angle_alpha   90.00
_cell.angle_beta   90.00
_cell.angle_gamma   90.00
#
_symmetry.space_group_name_H-M   'P 1'
#
loop_
_entity.id
_entity.type
_entity.pdbx_description
1 polymer ?
#
loop_
_entity_poly.entity_id
_entity_poly.type
_entity_poly.pdbx_seq_one_letter_code
_entity_poly.pdbx_strand_id
1 'polypeptide(L)'
;KSDLSPKFDVVFIDEAQDLSLMQWDMARSIWNKTQDAFIAGDDDQAIFRWAGADVDSFIALKGEYYPLTQSYRIPAKVHNLAMNIINKIKNRIDKTWKPKTNEGTLQRHFDVDTIDMTKGDWLVLSRTRHMLNEIEESLYRQGLYYNNRYKRTNEKDLQECAVDWEHARKGSPLSFKQIEKISKQMSSENWDKNKIKGMTKGAFHNMDSLQKDFGLKVNSVWYEAFDDAGQTKIEYLRKMRRNGEKLNEKPRIELSTIHAAKGGEATNVVLLTDLTQNTMKGYERNPDDENRLFYVGATR
;
A
#
# COMPACT_ATOMS: atom_id res chain seq x y z
N LYS A 1 43.28 -10.57 6.03
CA LYS A 1 41.85 -10.81 6.29
C LYS A 1 41.64 -12.31 6.29
N SER A 2 41.22 -12.92 7.42
CA SER A 2 40.88 -14.32 7.48
C SER A 2 39.68 -14.56 6.57
N ASP A 3 39.84 -15.50 5.65
CA ASP A 3 38.80 -15.87 4.72
C ASP A 3 37.80 -16.84 5.40
N LEU A 4 36.84 -16.25 6.10
CA LEU A 4 35.81 -16.96 6.86
C LEU A 4 34.53 -17.24 6.05
N SER A 5 34.51 -16.92 4.76
CA SER A 5 33.31 -17.18 3.95
C SER A 5 33.11 -18.70 3.79
N PRO A 6 31.87 -19.17 3.97
CA PRO A 6 31.55 -20.58 3.82
C PRO A 6 31.74 -21.03 2.37
N LYS A 7 31.97 -22.32 2.17
CA LYS A 7 32.03 -22.93 0.83
C LYS A 7 30.66 -23.55 0.53
N PHE A 8 30.17 -23.29 -0.66
CA PHE A 8 28.93 -23.86 -1.19
C PHE A 8 29.23 -24.48 -2.56
N ASP A 9 28.47 -25.48 -2.95
CA ASP A 9 28.55 -26.04 -4.30
C ASP A 9 27.87 -25.09 -5.29
N VAL A 10 26.73 -24.51 -4.93
CA VAL A 10 25.94 -23.59 -5.75
C VAL A 10 25.46 -22.39 -4.93
N VAL A 11 25.44 -21.22 -5.54
CA VAL A 11 24.90 -19.98 -4.96
C VAL A 11 23.87 -19.36 -5.89
N PHE A 12 22.73 -18.96 -5.34
CA PHE A 12 21.71 -18.17 -6.01
C PHE A 12 21.61 -16.79 -5.37
N ILE A 13 21.66 -15.74 -6.19
CA ILE A 13 21.50 -14.35 -5.76
C ILE A 13 20.32 -13.79 -6.54
N ASP A 14 19.26 -13.40 -5.85
CA ASP A 14 18.07 -12.79 -6.44
C ASP A 14 18.02 -11.29 -6.17
N GLU A 15 17.30 -10.53 -7.01
CA GLU A 15 17.20 -9.06 -6.97
C GLU A 15 18.58 -8.37 -6.94
N ALA A 16 19.54 -8.91 -7.66
CA ALA A 16 20.95 -8.51 -7.57
C ALA A 16 21.20 -7.03 -7.98
N GLN A 17 20.33 -6.43 -8.78
CA GLN A 17 20.38 -5.01 -9.14
C GLN A 17 20.21 -4.07 -7.95
N ASP A 18 19.71 -4.56 -6.81
CA ASP A 18 19.52 -3.77 -5.58
C ASP A 18 20.68 -3.88 -4.60
N LEU A 19 21.71 -4.66 -4.90
CA LEU A 19 22.87 -4.82 -4.03
C LEU A 19 23.74 -3.55 -4.01
N SER A 20 24.14 -3.13 -2.81
CA SER A 20 25.16 -2.11 -2.61
C SER A 20 26.56 -2.64 -2.93
N LEU A 21 27.55 -1.76 -3.13
CA LEU A 21 28.94 -2.15 -3.37
C LEU A 21 29.47 -3.12 -2.30
N MET A 22 29.16 -2.87 -1.03
CA MET A 22 29.56 -3.76 0.06
C MET A 22 28.91 -5.15 -0.05
N GLN A 23 27.65 -5.23 -0.41
CA GLN A 23 26.94 -6.48 -0.63
C GLN A 23 27.48 -7.22 -1.86
N TRP A 24 27.84 -6.48 -2.93
CA TRP A 24 28.55 -7.05 -4.08
C TRP A 24 29.88 -7.68 -3.69
N ASP A 25 30.69 -7.00 -2.84
CA ASP A 25 31.96 -7.56 -2.38
C ASP A 25 31.77 -8.82 -1.52
N MET A 26 30.75 -8.79 -0.65
CA MET A 26 30.39 -9.97 0.13
C MET A 26 29.92 -11.12 -0.77
N ALA A 27 29.03 -10.86 -1.72
CA ALA A 27 28.55 -11.86 -2.67
C ALA A 27 29.70 -12.45 -3.47
N ARG A 28 30.62 -11.62 -4.01
CA ARG A 28 31.81 -12.07 -4.74
C ARG A 28 32.71 -12.96 -3.87
N SER A 29 32.88 -12.65 -2.61
CA SER A 29 33.69 -13.46 -1.69
C SER A 29 33.13 -14.87 -1.48
N ILE A 30 31.82 -15.04 -1.66
CA ILE A 30 31.13 -16.34 -1.57
C ILE A 30 31.22 -17.07 -2.90
N TRP A 31 30.76 -16.47 -4.01
CA TRP A 31 30.68 -17.18 -5.28
C TRP A 31 32.04 -17.54 -5.88
N ASN A 32 33.11 -16.76 -5.62
CA ASN A 32 34.47 -17.08 -6.07
C ASN A 32 35.00 -18.41 -5.51
N LYS A 33 34.29 -19.01 -4.54
CA LYS A 33 34.63 -20.31 -3.94
C LYS A 33 33.61 -21.40 -4.26
N THR A 34 32.57 -21.06 -5.01
CA THR A 34 31.54 -21.99 -5.41
C THR A 34 31.84 -22.58 -6.80
N GLN A 35 31.26 -23.70 -7.11
CA GLN A 35 31.36 -24.32 -8.40
C GLN A 35 30.49 -23.56 -9.42
N ASP A 36 29.24 -23.26 -9.04
CA ASP A 36 28.28 -22.54 -9.86
C ASP A 36 27.64 -21.38 -9.11
N ALA A 37 27.46 -20.24 -9.79
CA ALA A 37 26.75 -19.08 -9.24
C ALA A 37 25.71 -18.59 -10.24
N PHE A 38 24.46 -18.50 -9.80
CA PHE A 38 23.32 -17.99 -10.56
C PHE A 38 22.90 -16.64 -9.98
N ILE A 39 22.94 -15.60 -10.80
CA ILE A 39 22.62 -14.23 -10.38
C ILE A 39 21.40 -13.80 -11.19
N ALA A 40 20.29 -13.58 -10.48
CA ALA A 40 19.04 -13.10 -11.06
C ALA A 40 18.82 -11.63 -10.71
N GLY A 41 18.22 -10.87 -11.63
CA GLY A 41 17.89 -9.47 -11.43
C GLY A 41 17.37 -8.82 -12.70
N ASP A 42 16.90 -7.59 -12.56
CA ASP A 42 16.42 -6.75 -13.64
C ASP A 42 16.90 -5.32 -13.45
N ASP A 43 17.89 -4.89 -14.23
CA ASP A 43 18.46 -3.54 -14.17
C ASP A 43 17.44 -2.44 -14.46
N ASP A 44 16.38 -2.74 -15.23
CA ASP A 44 15.28 -1.79 -15.44
C ASP A 44 14.43 -1.59 -14.18
N GLN A 45 14.54 -2.47 -13.17
CA GLN A 45 13.88 -2.37 -11.87
C GLN A 45 14.81 -1.90 -10.74
N ALA A 46 16.02 -1.41 -11.06
CA ALA A 46 16.97 -0.87 -10.08
C ALA A 46 16.55 0.53 -9.61
N ILE A 47 15.74 0.61 -8.57
CA ILE A 47 15.18 1.87 -8.05
C ILE A 47 15.73 2.29 -6.68
N PHE A 48 16.71 1.57 -6.13
CA PHE A 48 17.26 1.83 -4.80
C PHE A 48 18.69 2.42 -4.82
N ARG A 49 19.11 3.05 -5.93
CA ARG A 49 20.41 3.75 -6.01
C ARG A 49 20.55 4.81 -4.91
N TRP A 50 19.49 5.53 -4.58
CA TRP A 50 19.45 6.48 -3.47
C TRP A 50 19.71 5.86 -2.09
N ALA A 51 19.48 4.56 -1.93
CA ALA A 51 19.76 3.77 -0.72
C ALA A 51 21.12 3.06 -0.78
N GLY A 52 21.91 3.31 -1.83
CA GLY A 52 23.25 2.76 -2.02
C GLY A 52 23.34 1.53 -2.93
N ALA A 53 22.25 1.14 -3.60
CA ALA A 53 22.30 0.08 -4.61
C ALA A 53 23.19 0.48 -5.79
N ASP A 54 23.96 -0.47 -6.30
CA ASP A 54 24.92 -0.27 -7.40
C ASP A 54 24.55 -1.16 -8.60
N VAL A 55 23.66 -0.62 -9.44
CA VAL A 55 23.20 -1.29 -10.66
C VAL A 55 24.33 -1.43 -11.68
N ASP A 56 25.34 -0.58 -11.64
CA ASP A 56 26.47 -0.62 -12.59
C ASP A 56 27.27 -1.91 -12.40
N SER A 57 27.44 -2.39 -11.17
CA SER A 57 28.03 -3.71 -10.89
C SER A 57 27.20 -4.86 -11.46
N PHE A 58 25.85 -4.74 -11.45
CA PHE A 58 24.98 -5.72 -12.07
C PHE A 58 25.12 -5.74 -13.60
N ILE A 59 25.06 -4.57 -14.23
CA ILE A 59 25.20 -4.43 -15.69
C ILE A 59 26.57 -4.92 -16.18
N ALA A 60 27.62 -4.72 -15.37
CA ALA A 60 29.00 -5.11 -15.71
C ALA A 60 29.31 -6.61 -15.48
N LEU A 61 28.36 -7.41 -15.01
CA LEU A 61 28.56 -8.85 -14.80
C LEU A 61 28.98 -9.54 -16.10
N LYS A 62 29.89 -10.49 -15.93
CA LYS A 62 30.38 -11.36 -17.03
C LYS A 62 29.91 -12.78 -16.76
N GLY A 63 29.48 -13.46 -17.80
CA GLY A 63 29.01 -14.84 -17.72
C GLY A 63 28.01 -15.14 -18.82
N GLU A 64 27.42 -16.32 -18.77
CA GLU A 64 26.32 -16.66 -19.65
C GLU A 64 25.07 -15.90 -19.24
N TYR A 65 24.33 -15.35 -20.22
CA TYR A 65 23.16 -14.54 -20.01
C TYR A 65 21.91 -15.20 -20.56
N TYR A 66 20.92 -15.40 -19.70
CA TYR A 66 19.65 -16.03 -20.03
C TYR A 66 18.48 -15.07 -19.76
N PRO A 67 18.01 -14.32 -20.77
CA PRO A 67 16.89 -13.39 -20.57
C PRO A 67 15.57 -14.14 -20.43
N LEU A 68 14.76 -13.74 -19.45
CA LEU A 68 13.37 -14.18 -19.34
C LEU A 68 12.50 -13.35 -20.27
N THR A 69 12.10 -13.94 -21.39
CA THR A 69 11.46 -13.21 -22.50
C THR A 69 9.94 -13.22 -22.49
N GLN A 70 9.30 -13.81 -21.48
CA GLN A 70 7.85 -13.88 -21.39
C GLN A 70 7.34 -13.33 -20.06
N SER A 71 6.48 -12.32 -20.11
CA SER A 71 5.71 -11.85 -18.94
C SER A 71 4.34 -12.51 -18.90
N TYR A 72 3.98 -13.05 -17.73
CA TYR A 72 2.65 -13.60 -17.44
C TYR A 72 1.76 -12.60 -16.70
N ARG A 73 2.30 -11.45 -16.33
CA ARG A 73 1.62 -10.39 -15.58
C ARG A 73 1.16 -9.27 -16.49
N ILE A 74 2.03 -8.74 -17.32
CA ILE A 74 1.85 -7.46 -18.01
C ILE A 74 1.08 -7.62 -19.32
N PRO A 75 -0.08 -6.92 -19.50
CA PRO A 75 -0.83 -6.94 -20.75
C PRO A 75 -0.18 -6.06 -21.83
N ALA A 76 -0.58 -6.24 -23.09
CA ALA A 76 0.08 -5.63 -24.25
C ALA A 76 0.12 -4.10 -24.22
N LYS A 77 -0.96 -3.41 -23.87
CA LYS A 77 -0.99 -1.94 -23.80
C LYS A 77 -0.07 -1.39 -22.72
N VAL A 78 -0.01 -2.05 -21.55
CA VAL A 78 0.90 -1.68 -20.47
C VAL A 78 2.35 -1.98 -20.86
N HIS A 79 2.60 -3.10 -21.53
CA HIS A 79 3.92 -3.41 -22.09
C HIS A 79 4.42 -2.30 -23.03
N ASN A 80 3.59 -1.83 -23.95
CA ASN A 80 3.97 -0.77 -24.88
C ASN A 80 4.33 0.53 -24.13
N LEU A 81 3.58 0.89 -23.09
CA LEU A 81 3.92 2.01 -22.21
C LEU A 81 5.27 1.78 -21.51
N ALA A 82 5.46 0.60 -20.94
CA ALA A 82 6.67 0.21 -20.23
C ALA A 82 7.91 0.28 -21.17
N MET A 83 7.80 -0.24 -22.39
CA MET A 83 8.87 -0.17 -23.39
C MET A 83 9.19 1.29 -23.77
N ASN A 84 8.18 2.15 -23.93
CA ASN A 84 8.40 3.58 -24.19
C ASN A 84 9.14 4.29 -23.03
N ILE A 85 8.98 3.84 -21.80
CA ILE A 85 9.68 4.38 -20.64
C ILE A 85 11.13 3.88 -20.63
N ILE A 86 11.35 2.56 -20.70
CA ILE A 86 12.71 2.01 -20.58
C ILE A 86 13.62 2.35 -21.75
N ASN A 87 13.09 2.58 -22.93
CA ASN A 87 13.87 3.02 -24.10
C ASN A 87 14.51 4.41 -23.92
N LYS A 88 14.12 5.16 -22.89
CA LYS A 88 14.77 6.42 -22.50
C LYS A 88 15.98 6.23 -21.59
N ILE A 89 16.15 5.03 -21.01
CA ILE A 89 17.25 4.69 -20.13
C ILE A 89 18.49 4.43 -20.98
N LYS A 90 19.57 5.15 -20.69
CA LYS A 90 20.82 5.06 -21.46
C LYS A 90 21.72 3.92 -21.01
N ASN A 91 21.86 3.74 -19.68
CA ASN A 91 22.69 2.69 -19.10
C ASN A 91 21.84 1.50 -18.67
N ARG A 92 21.66 0.53 -19.56
CA ARG A 92 20.87 -0.67 -19.32
C ARG A 92 21.35 -1.87 -20.17
N ILE A 93 20.99 -3.06 -19.74
CA ILE A 93 21.15 -4.28 -20.55
C ILE A 93 20.04 -4.27 -21.61
N ASP A 94 20.43 -4.36 -22.89
CA ASP A 94 19.44 -4.47 -23.96
C ASP A 94 18.73 -5.83 -23.90
N LYS A 95 17.43 -5.78 -23.68
CA LYS A 95 16.57 -6.96 -23.56
C LYS A 95 15.16 -6.65 -24.05
N THR A 96 14.55 -7.68 -24.63
CA THR A 96 13.17 -7.63 -25.09
C THR A 96 12.39 -8.76 -24.43
N TRP A 97 11.12 -8.49 -24.14
CA TRP A 97 10.23 -9.47 -23.55
C TRP A 97 8.82 -9.30 -24.13
N LYS A 98 8.01 -10.35 -24.04
CA LYS A 98 6.66 -10.40 -24.59
C LYS A 98 5.64 -10.22 -23.47
N PRO A 99 4.56 -9.46 -23.72
CA PRO A 99 3.44 -9.35 -22.79
C PRO A 99 2.63 -10.65 -22.72
N LYS A 100 1.76 -10.78 -21.75
CA LYS A 100 0.71 -11.80 -21.77
C LYS A 100 -0.26 -11.54 -22.95
N THR A 101 -1.06 -12.53 -23.31
CA THR A 101 -1.96 -12.50 -24.48
C THR A 101 -3.10 -11.48 -24.37
N ASN A 102 -3.43 -11.00 -23.17
CA ASN A 102 -4.46 -10.01 -22.92
C ASN A 102 -3.98 -8.60 -23.32
N GLU A 103 -4.82 -7.81 -23.98
CA GLU A 103 -4.51 -6.43 -24.37
C GLU A 103 -4.38 -5.49 -23.17
N GLY A 104 -5.23 -5.66 -22.15
CA GLY A 104 -5.36 -4.75 -21.03
C GLY A 104 -5.99 -3.41 -21.41
N THR A 105 -6.10 -2.53 -20.42
CA THR A 105 -6.62 -1.17 -20.58
C THR A 105 -5.59 -0.16 -20.12
N LEU A 106 -5.43 0.92 -20.87
CA LEU A 106 -4.61 2.08 -20.52
C LEU A 106 -5.43 3.33 -20.76
N GLN A 107 -5.62 4.14 -19.73
CA GLN A 107 -6.36 5.40 -19.78
C GLN A 107 -5.52 6.52 -19.17
N ARG A 108 -5.74 7.74 -19.60
CA ARG A 108 -5.14 8.94 -19.02
C ARG A 108 -6.24 9.78 -18.41
N HIS A 109 -6.07 10.12 -17.15
CA HIS A 109 -6.93 11.01 -16.40
C HIS A 109 -6.13 12.23 -15.94
N PHE A 110 -6.75 13.40 -15.93
CA PHE A 110 -6.15 14.64 -15.41
C PHE A 110 -6.59 14.90 -13.97
N ASP A 111 -7.67 14.26 -13.55
CA ASP A 111 -8.24 14.37 -12.22
C ASP A 111 -8.60 12.97 -11.71
N VAL A 112 -8.18 12.66 -10.49
CA VAL A 112 -8.45 11.39 -9.83
C VAL A 112 -9.94 11.16 -9.57
N ASP A 113 -10.70 12.23 -9.38
CA ASP A 113 -12.16 12.16 -9.17
C ASP A 113 -12.91 11.59 -10.39
N THR A 114 -12.27 11.55 -11.56
CA THR A 114 -12.82 10.97 -12.78
C THR A 114 -12.59 9.46 -12.91
N ILE A 115 -11.85 8.86 -11.97
CA ILE A 115 -11.56 7.42 -11.98
C ILE A 115 -12.58 6.69 -11.11
N ASP A 116 -13.38 5.82 -11.72
CA ASP A 116 -14.33 4.98 -10.96
C ASP A 116 -13.60 3.84 -10.24
N MET A 117 -13.31 4.05 -8.96
CA MET A 117 -12.71 3.04 -8.07
C MET A 117 -13.76 2.34 -7.18
N THR A 118 -15.03 2.39 -7.50
CA THR A 118 -16.11 1.77 -6.70
C THR A 118 -16.08 0.24 -6.73
N LYS A 119 -15.40 -0.36 -7.72
CA LYS A 119 -15.29 -1.81 -7.89
C LYS A 119 -13.86 -2.23 -8.19
N GLY A 120 -13.54 -3.50 -7.84
CA GLY A 120 -12.22 -4.09 -8.08
C GLY A 120 -11.18 -3.68 -7.06
N ASP A 121 -10.00 -4.27 -7.17
CA ASP A 121 -8.85 -3.98 -6.32
C ASP A 121 -7.94 -2.98 -7.02
N TRP A 122 -7.51 -1.96 -6.28
CA TRP A 122 -6.76 -0.84 -6.81
C TRP A 122 -5.48 -0.61 -6.03
N LEU A 123 -4.41 -0.33 -6.76
CA LEU A 123 -3.14 0.16 -6.22
C LEU A 123 -2.89 1.56 -6.77
N VAL A 124 -2.88 2.55 -5.90
CA VAL A 124 -2.58 3.94 -6.28
C VAL A 124 -1.15 4.26 -5.90
N LEU A 125 -0.36 4.63 -6.90
CA LEU A 125 1.07 4.82 -6.79
C LEU A 125 1.47 6.26 -7.06
N SER A 126 2.31 6.80 -6.21
CA SER A 126 2.92 8.12 -6.37
C SER A 126 4.43 8.09 -6.25
N ARG A 127 5.09 9.13 -6.74
CA ARG A 127 6.54 9.32 -6.57
C ARG A 127 6.90 9.57 -5.11
N THR A 128 6.11 10.35 -4.39
CA THR A 128 6.34 10.72 -2.99
C THR A 128 5.07 10.57 -2.16
N ARG A 129 5.23 10.33 -0.85
CA ARG A 129 4.09 10.16 0.08
C ARG A 129 3.15 11.37 0.10
N HIS A 130 3.71 12.57 -0.04
CA HIS A 130 2.94 13.81 0.02
C HIS A 130 1.87 13.89 -1.09
N MET A 131 2.19 13.36 -2.28
CA MET A 131 1.27 13.35 -3.42
C MET A 131 0.04 12.46 -3.21
N LEU A 132 0.08 11.55 -2.23
CA LEU A 132 -1.06 10.71 -1.87
C LEU A 132 -2.14 11.47 -1.08
N ASN A 133 -1.84 12.65 -0.52
CA ASN A 133 -2.80 13.38 0.31
C ASN A 133 -4.04 13.81 -0.48
N GLU A 134 -3.85 14.33 -1.68
CA GLU A 134 -4.94 14.75 -2.57
C GLU A 134 -5.84 13.56 -2.96
N ILE A 135 -5.20 12.43 -3.26
CA ILE A 135 -5.91 11.18 -3.54
C ILE A 135 -6.72 10.72 -2.33
N GLU A 136 -6.10 10.76 -1.15
CA GLU A 136 -6.76 10.38 0.11
C GLU A 136 -7.99 11.24 0.38
N GLU A 137 -7.88 12.56 0.16
CA GLU A 137 -9.01 13.48 0.28
C GLU A 137 -10.13 13.17 -0.72
N SER A 138 -9.76 12.83 -1.96
CA SER A 138 -10.72 12.42 -2.99
C SER A 138 -11.47 11.15 -2.61
N LEU A 139 -10.75 10.09 -2.23
CA LEU A 139 -11.36 8.82 -1.79
C LEU A 139 -12.25 9.02 -0.56
N TYR A 140 -11.82 9.87 0.36
CA TYR A 140 -12.60 10.22 1.54
C TYR A 140 -13.92 10.93 1.16
N ARG A 141 -13.86 11.95 0.27
CA ARG A 141 -15.06 12.62 -0.24
C ARG A 141 -16.02 11.67 -0.95
N GLN A 142 -15.48 10.73 -1.70
CA GLN A 142 -16.25 9.72 -2.44
C GLN A 142 -16.82 8.63 -1.52
N GLY A 143 -16.32 8.45 -0.32
CA GLY A 143 -16.72 7.39 0.61
C GLY A 143 -16.23 6.03 0.14
N LEU A 144 -15.01 5.94 -0.34
CA LEU A 144 -14.34 4.70 -0.73
C LEU A 144 -13.43 4.21 0.39
N TYR A 145 -13.38 2.88 0.58
CA TYR A 145 -12.56 2.29 1.64
C TYR A 145 -11.15 2.04 1.13
N TYR A 146 -10.17 2.71 1.74
CA TYR A 146 -8.77 2.64 1.36
C TYR A 146 -7.86 2.39 2.56
N ASN A 147 -6.67 1.88 2.28
CA ASN A 147 -5.55 1.78 3.20
C ASN A 147 -4.42 2.70 2.72
N ASN A 148 -3.95 3.59 3.58
CA ASN A 148 -2.73 4.33 3.32
C ASN A 148 -1.58 3.67 4.07
N ARG A 149 -0.59 3.14 3.34
CA ARG A 149 0.56 2.42 3.90
C ARG A 149 1.34 3.22 4.95
N TYR A 150 1.22 4.55 4.93
CA TYR A 150 2.02 5.45 5.77
C TYR A 150 1.24 6.09 6.91
N LYS A 151 -0.07 5.97 6.89
CA LYS A 151 -0.94 6.58 7.89
C LYS A 151 -1.89 5.53 8.44
N ARG A 152 -2.05 5.49 9.75
CA ARG A 152 -3.17 4.78 10.36
C ARG A 152 -4.43 5.62 10.12
N THR A 153 -5.40 5.10 9.42
CA THR A 153 -6.69 5.76 9.27
C THR A 153 -7.39 5.79 10.64
N ASN A 154 -7.61 6.97 11.19
CA ASN A 154 -8.25 7.15 12.51
C ASN A 154 -9.71 6.65 12.53
N GLU A 155 -10.32 6.50 11.36
CA GLU A 155 -11.70 6.08 11.19
C GLU A 155 -11.89 4.59 11.51
N LYS A 156 -10.84 3.78 11.55
CA LYS A 156 -10.93 2.35 11.87
C LYS A 156 -11.53 2.12 13.27
N ASP A 157 -11.14 2.90 14.24
CA ASP A 157 -11.69 2.79 15.60
C ASP A 157 -13.19 3.16 15.61
N LEU A 158 -13.61 4.18 14.85
CA LEU A 158 -15.01 4.56 14.70
C LEU A 158 -15.82 3.49 13.96
N GLN A 159 -15.22 2.86 12.93
CA GLN A 159 -15.82 1.73 12.21
C GLN A 159 -16.09 0.55 13.15
N GLU A 160 -15.07 0.15 13.93
CA GLU A 160 -15.21 -0.91 14.92
C GLU A 160 -16.31 -0.57 15.93
N CYS A 161 -16.33 0.65 16.45
CA CYS A 161 -17.37 1.11 17.36
C CYS A 161 -18.77 1.06 16.73
N ALA A 162 -18.91 1.46 15.48
CA ALA A 162 -20.21 1.43 14.78
C ALA A 162 -20.72 0.00 14.57
N VAL A 163 -19.85 -0.93 14.25
CA VAL A 163 -20.20 -2.36 14.10
C VAL A 163 -20.59 -2.97 15.45
N ASP A 164 -19.75 -2.75 16.48
CA ASP A 164 -20.01 -3.25 17.84
C ASP A 164 -21.33 -2.70 18.40
N TRP A 165 -21.60 -1.42 18.18
CA TRP A 165 -22.84 -0.77 18.60
C TRP A 165 -24.08 -1.38 17.95
N GLU A 166 -24.05 -1.57 16.62
CA GLU A 166 -25.19 -2.20 15.92
C GLU A 166 -25.40 -3.67 16.30
N HIS A 167 -24.33 -4.40 16.64
CA HIS A 167 -24.45 -5.75 17.20
C HIS A 167 -25.07 -5.70 18.61
N ALA A 168 -24.66 -4.75 19.45
CA ALA A 168 -25.22 -4.60 20.78
C ALA A 168 -26.71 -4.24 20.73
N ARG A 169 -27.12 -3.37 19.82
CA ARG A 169 -28.55 -3.06 19.57
C ARG A 169 -29.39 -4.28 19.15
N LYS A 170 -28.74 -5.28 18.56
CA LYS A 170 -29.35 -6.58 18.18
C LYS A 170 -29.26 -7.63 19.27
N GLY A 171 -28.76 -7.28 20.47
CA GLY A 171 -28.70 -8.15 21.62
C GLY A 171 -27.33 -8.77 21.95
N SER A 172 -26.30 -8.48 21.13
CA SER A 172 -24.95 -8.97 21.45
C SER A 172 -24.37 -8.21 22.67
N PRO A 173 -23.73 -8.89 23.62
CA PRO A 173 -23.13 -8.19 24.75
C PRO A 173 -21.80 -7.52 24.34
N LEU A 174 -21.46 -6.39 24.98
CA LEU A 174 -20.22 -5.66 24.81
C LEU A 174 -19.27 -5.93 25.98
N SER A 175 -18.00 -6.12 25.67
CA SER A 175 -16.92 -6.13 26.64
C SER A 175 -16.61 -4.71 27.13
N PHE A 176 -15.97 -4.60 28.31
CA PHE A 176 -15.54 -3.31 28.86
C PHE A 176 -14.70 -2.49 27.85
N LYS A 177 -13.79 -3.12 27.11
CA LYS A 177 -12.93 -2.45 26.10
C LYS A 177 -13.74 -1.84 24.95
N GLN A 178 -14.78 -2.55 24.48
CA GLN A 178 -15.68 -2.03 23.44
C GLN A 178 -16.51 -0.85 23.97
N ILE A 179 -17.04 -1.00 25.18
CA ILE A 179 -17.78 0.08 25.88
C ILE A 179 -16.93 1.33 26.03
N GLU A 180 -15.68 1.19 26.48
CA GLU A 180 -14.75 2.31 26.61
C GLU A 180 -14.49 3.02 25.27
N LYS A 181 -14.32 2.28 24.19
CA LYS A 181 -14.13 2.85 22.84
C LYS A 181 -15.40 3.58 22.36
N ILE A 182 -16.56 2.93 22.50
CA ILE A 182 -17.86 3.46 22.09
C ILE A 182 -18.20 4.74 22.86
N SER A 183 -17.99 4.75 24.18
CA SER A 183 -18.29 5.92 25.00
C SER A 183 -17.49 7.17 24.64
N LYS A 184 -16.32 7.01 24.02
CA LYS A 184 -15.50 8.12 23.51
C LYS A 184 -16.10 8.78 22.27
N GLN A 185 -17.04 8.11 21.61
CA GLN A 185 -17.74 8.64 20.44
C GLN A 185 -19.03 9.37 20.80
N MET A 186 -19.37 9.42 22.08
CA MET A 186 -20.62 10.01 22.59
C MET A 186 -20.33 11.15 23.54
N SER A 187 -21.19 12.16 23.53
CA SER A 187 -21.19 13.23 24.52
C SER A 187 -21.65 12.76 25.92
N SER A 188 -21.43 13.58 26.95
CA SER A 188 -21.95 13.32 28.29
C SER A 188 -23.48 13.41 28.35
N GLU A 189 -24.12 14.03 27.38
CA GLU A 189 -25.59 14.06 27.24
C GLU A 189 -26.13 12.68 26.89
N ASN A 190 -25.46 11.94 26.04
CA ASN A 190 -25.86 10.61 25.59
C ASN A 190 -25.36 9.47 26.49
N TRP A 191 -24.21 9.64 27.17
CA TRP A 191 -23.69 8.66 28.11
C TRP A 191 -22.95 9.28 29.29
N ASP A 192 -23.39 9.00 30.51
CA ASP A 192 -22.68 9.40 31.72
C ASP A 192 -21.38 8.61 31.91
N LYS A 193 -20.27 9.15 31.40
CA LYS A 193 -18.95 8.53 31.43
C LYS A 193 -18.42 8.22 32.84
N ASN A 194 -18.96 8.87 33.91
CA ASN A 194 -18.55 8.55 35.26
C ASN A 194 -19.07 7.20 35.76
N LYS A 195 -20.22 6.77 35.28
CA LYS A 195 -20.79 5.46 35.62
C LYS A 195 -20.01 4.30 35.00
N ILE A 196 -19.34 4.54 33.85
CA ILE A 196 -18.49 3.53 33.19
C ILE A 196 -17.27 3.18 34.03
N LYS A 197 -16.72 4.12 34.79
CA LYS A 197 -15.54 3.90 35.64
C LYS A 197 -15.76 2.84 36.75
N GLY A 198 -17.01 2.59 37.11
CA GLY A 198 -17.40 1.58 38.12
C GLY A 198 -17.60 0.17 37.52
N MET A 199 -17.45 -0.02 36.22
CA MET A 199 -17.65 -1.32 35.58
C MET A 199 -16.52 -2.32 35.89
N THR A 200 -16.87 -3.56 36.04
CA THR A 200 -15.92 -4.67 36.21
C THR A 200 -15.27 -5.00 34.85
N LYS A 201 -13.95 -4.89 34.75
CA LYS A 201 -13.19 -5.06 33.49
C LYS A 201 -13.35 -6.39 32.77
N GLY A 202 -13.80 -7.45 33.44
CA GLY A 202 -14.03 -8.78 32.86
C GLY A 202 -15.47 -9.10 32.50
N ALA A 203 -16.41 -8.20 32.80
CA ALA A 203 -17.83 -8.42 32.55
C ALA A 203 -18.24 -8.01 31.15
N PHE A 204 -19.32 -8.67 30.67
CA PHE A 204 -20.02 -8.32 29.44
C PHE A 204 -21.36 -7.69 29.79
N HIS A 205 -21.73 -6.65 29.05
CA HIS A 205 -22.95 -5.87 29.31
C HIS A 205 -23.80 -5.78 28.04
N ASN A 206 -25.10 -6.00 28.17
CA ASN A 206 -26.06 -5.78 27.10
C ASN A 206 -26.64 -4.36 27.17
N MET A 207 -27.39 -3.95 26.15
CA MET A 207 -27.97 -2.60 26.06
C MET A 207 -28.84 -2.23 27.26
N ASP A 208 -29.64 -3.19 27.79
CA ASP A 208 -30.51 -2.96 28.92
C ASP A 208 -29.71 -2.63 30.20
N SER A 209 -28.64 -3.36 30.48
CA SER A 209 -27.79 -3.07 31.63
C SER A 209 -27.04 -1.75 31.46
N LEU A 210 -26.59 -1.43 30.22
CA LEU A 210 -25.94 -0.15 29.94
C LEU A 210 -26.85 1.04 30.19
N GLN A 211 -28.15 0.90 29.85
CA GLN A 211 -29.13 1.97 30.09
C GLN A 211 -29.53 2.06 31.56
N LYS A 212 -29.82 0.94 32.23
CA LYS A 212 -30.31 0.94 33.63
C LYS A 212 -29.21 1.28 34.63
N ASP A 213 -28.04 0.66 34.47
CA ASP A 213 -27.02 0.68 35.52
C ASP A 213 -25.86 1.63 35.21
N PHE A 214 -25.56 1.86 33.93
CA PHE A 214 -24.34 2.53 33.52
C PHE A 214 -24.55 3.84 32.74
N GLY A 215 -25.76 4.41 32.81
CA GLY A 215 -26.05 5.77 32.40
C GLY A 215 -26.07 6.06 30.92
N LEU A 216 -26.21 5.00 30.08
CA LEU A 216 -26.50 5.16 28.65
C LEU A 216 -27.92 5.66 28.47
N LYS A 217 -28.13 6.75 27.71
CA LYS A 217 -29.45 7.39 27.55
C LYS A 217 -30.06 7.15 26.17
N VAL A 218 -29.26 6.69 25.19
CA VAL A 218 -29.66 6.54 23.79
C VAL A 218 -29.59 5.07 23.34
N ASN A 219 -30.45 4.72 22.38
CA ASN A 219 -30.43 3.43 21.69
C ASN A 219 -30.81 3.62 20.21
N SER A 220 -30.44 4.77 19.63
CA SER A 220 -30.61 5.05 18.21
C SER A 220 -29.52 4.39 17.38
N VAL A 221 -29.62 4.48 16.06
CA VAL A 221 -28.58 4.03 15.14
C VAL A 221 -27.26 4.74 15.41
N TRP A 222 -26.12 4.05 15.14
CA TRP A 222 -24.79 4.54 15.54
C TRP A 222 -24.49 5.97 15.09
N TYR A 223 -24.90 6.38 13.89
CA TYR A 223 -24.63 7.72 13.36
C TYR A 223 -25.44 8.85 14.02
N GLU A 224 -26.47 8.52 14.78
CA GLU A 224 -27.21 9.43 15.64
C GLU A 224 -26.70 9.38 17.10
N ALA A 225 -26.30 8.18 17.55
CA ALA A 225 -25.83 7.96 18.91
C ALA A 225 -24.44 8.53 19.15
N PHE A 226 -23.57 8.55 18.13
CA PHE A 226 -22.17 8.97 18.24
C PHE A 226 -21.99 10.47 17.97
N ASP A 227 -22.61 11.29 18.76
CA ASP A 227 -22.70 12.75 18.61
C ASP A 227 -21.38 13.49 18.86
N ASP A 228 -20.36 12.82 19.44
CA ASP A 228 -19.01 13.36 19.67
C ASP A 228 -17.95 12.83 18.66
N ALA A 229 -18.37 11.99 17.72
CA ALA A 229 -17.46 11.35 16.75
C ALA A 229 -16.97 12.29 15.62
N GLY A 230 -17.64 13.43 15.45
CA GLY A 230 -17.40 14.38 14.36
C GLY A 230 -18.20 14.05 13.08
N GLN A 231 -18.99 15.04 12.65
CA GLN A 231 -19.96 14.88 11.55
C GLN A 231 -19.33 14.42 10.24
N THR A 232 -18.16 14.92 9.89
CA THR A 232 -17.43 14.55 8.65
C THR A 232 -17.09 13.06 8.62
N LYS A 233 -16.66 12.51 9.76
CA LYS A 233 -16.33 11.07 9.87
C LYS A 233 -17.57 10.20 9.77
N ILE A 234 -18.66 10.62 10.42
CA ILE A 234 -19.95 9.94 10.33
C ILE A 234 -20.44 9.90 8.88
N GLU A 235 -20.37 11.01 8.16
CA GLU A 235 -20.78 11.09 6.76
C GLU A 235 -19.92 10.21 5.87
N TYR A 236 -18.61 10.18 6.08
CA TYR A 236 -17.71 9.28 5.35
C TYR A 236 -18.10 7.81 5.54
N LEU A 237 -18.27 7.34 6.77
CA LEU A 237 -18.68 5.97 7.04
C LEU A 237 -20.06 5.63 6.46
N ARG A 238 -21.00 6.60 6.48
CA ARG A 238 -22.31 6.42 5.85
C ARG A 238 -22.19 6.28 4.33
N LYS A 239 -21.34 7.08 3.68
CA LYS A 239 -21.05 6.97 2.24
C LYS A 239 -20.42 5.62 1.91
N MET A 240 -19.41 5.18 2.67
CA MET A 240 -18.79 3.87 2.50
C MET A 240 -19.82 2.74 2.52
N ARG A 241 -20.75 2.74 3.47
CA ARG A 241 -21.81 1.73 3.54
C ARG A 241 -22.76 1.80 2.35
N ARG A 242 -23.10 2.99 1.86
CA ARG A 242 -23.94 3.15 0.64
C ARG A 242 -23.23 2.64 -0.61
N ASN A 243 -21.92 2.79 -0.67
CA ASN A 243 -21.08 2.26 -1.76
C ASN A 243 -20.88 0.74 -1.67
N GLY A 244 -21.41 0.08 -0.64
CA GLY A 244 -21.27 -1.36 -0.43
C GLY A 244 -19.90 -1.77 0.10
N GLU A 245 -19.10 -0.82 0.61
CA GLU A 245 -17.83 -1.13 1.25
C GLU A 245 -18.02 -1.92 2.53
N LYS A 246 -17.23 -2.97 2.68
CA LYS A 246 -17.30 -3.87 3.83
C LYS A 246 -16.21 -3.53 4.83
N LEU A 247 -16.61 -2.92 5.93
CA LEU A 247 -15.69 -2.40 6.94
C LEU A 247 -14.91 -3.48 7.71
N ASN A 248 -15.38 -4.71 7.68
CA ASN A 248 -14.74 -5.88 8.29
C ASN A 248 -13.79 -6.64 7.34
N GLU A 249 -13.70 -6.22 6.09
CA GLU A 249 -12.80 -6.78 5.10
C GLU A 249 -11.57 -5.86 4.88
N LYS A 250 -10.56 -6.37 4.19
CA LYS A 250 -9.40 -5.57 3.79
C LYS A 250 -9.84 -4.50 2.79
N PRO A 251 -9.38 -3.24 2.91
CA PRO A 251 -9.65 -2.21 1.91
C PRO A 251 -9.22 -2.65 0.51
N ARG A 252 -10.06 -2.35 -0.47
CA ARG A 252 -9.81 -2.69 -1.88
C ARG A 252 -8.84 -1.72 -2.57
N ILE A 253 -8.66 -0.54 -1.99
CA ILE A 253 -7.80 0.50 -2.53
C ILE A 253 -6.59 0.64 -1.60
N GLU A 254 -5.39 0.46 -2.14
CA GLU A 254 -4.14 0.64 -1.41
C GLU A 254 -3.37 1.84 -1.98
N LEU A 255 -2.99 2.77 -1.09
CA LEU A 255 -2.17 3.93 -1.42
C LEU A 255 -0.72 3.66 -1.02
N SER A 256 0.20 3.79 -1.96
CA SER A 256 1.63 3.54 -1.74
C SER A 256 2.51 4.44 -2.61
N THR A 257 3.78 4.53 -2.28
CA THR A 257 4.77 5.04 -3.24
C THR A 257 5.23 3.92 -4.16
N ILE A 258 5.72 4.28 -5.35
CA ILE A 258 6.27 3.33 -6.31
C ILE A 258 7.37 2.48 -5.66
N HIS A 259 8.27 3.09 -4.88
CA HIS A 259 9.35 2.37 -4.18
C HIS A 259 8.83 1.29 -3.22
N ALA A 260 7.82 1.62 -2.43
CA ALA A 260 7.29 0.70 -1.43
C ALA A 260 6.37 -0.39 -2.03
N ALA A 261 5.91 -0.19 -3.27
CA ALA A 261 5.11 -1.15 -4.01
C ALA A 261 5.95 -2.11 -4.87
N LYS A 262 7.31 -1.98 -4.85
CA LYS A 262 8.17 -2.95 -5.55
C LYS A 262 7.89 -4.36 -5.02
N GLY A 263 7.79 -5.33 -5.92
CA GLY A 263 7.39 -6.71 -5.61
C GLY A 263 5.88 -6.95 -5.49
N GLY A 264 5.05 -5.90 -5.38
CA GLY A 264 3.59 -6.02 -5.39
C GLY A 264 2.98 -6.01 -6.79
N GLU A 265 1.69 -6.34 -6.88
CA GLU A 265 0.89 -6.27 -8.10
C GLU A 265 -0.58 -6.01 -7.78
N ALA A 266 -1.33 -5.45 -8.72
CA ALA A 266 -2.77 -5.26 -8.62
C ALA A 266 -3.45 -5.38 -9.99
N THR A 267 -4.75 -5.68 -9.98
CA THR A 267 -5.55 -5.75 -11.20
C THR A 267 -5.72 -4.38 -11.84
N ASN A 268 -5.90 -3.33 -11.03
CA ASN A 268 -6.03 -1.96 -11.46
C ASN A 268 -4.97 -1.10 -10.77
N VAL A 269 -4.25 -0.31 -11.55
CA VAL A 269 -3.19 0.57 -11.04
C VAL A 269 -3.46 1.99 -11.49
N VAL A 270 -3.45 2.92 -10.55
CA VAL A 270 -3.39 4.36 -10.81
C VAL A 270 -1.95 4.80 -10.55
N LEU A 271 -1.29 5.31 -11.56
CA LEU A 271 0.08 5.83 -11.46
C LEU A 271 0.05 7.35 -11.62
N LEU A 272 0.34 8.07 -10.54
CA LEU A 272 0.52 9.53 -10.59
C LEU A 272 1.84 9.84 -11.27
N THR A 273 1.79 10.70 -12.29
CA THR A 273 2.96 11.07 -13.10
C THR A 273 3.58 12.40 -12.71
N ASP A 274 3.00 13.09 -11.75
CA ASP A 274 3.48 14.37 -11.27
C ASP A 274 4.81 14.23 -10.51
N LEU A 275 5.62 15.28 -10.60
CA LEU A 275 6.89 15.40 -9.89
C LEU A 275 6.88 16.66 -9.03
N THR A 276 7.38 16.56 -7.82
CA THR A 276 7.69 17.73 -6.99
C THR A 276 8.92 18.46 -7.55
N GLN A 277 9.14 19.70 -7.17
CA GLN A 277 10.34 20.45 -7.58
C GLN A 277 11.64 19.70 -7.27
N ASN A 278 11.71 19.01 -6.11
CA ASN A 278 12.89 18.25 -5.73
C ASN A 278 13.06 16.98 -6.57
N THR A 279 11.98 16.28 -6.88
CA THR A 279 12.06 15.08 -7.73
C THR A 279 12.32 15.45 -9.20
N MET A 280 11.84 16.61 -9.66
CA MET A 280 12.21 17.16 -10.98
C MET A 280 13.70 17.45 -11.10
N LYS A 281 14.30 18.10 -10.10
CA LYS A 281 15.77 18.28 -10.05
C LYS A 281 16.53 16.95 -10.02
N GLY A 282 15.96 15.94 -9.36
CA GLY A 282 16.50 14.57 -9.38
C GLY A 282 16.48 13.98 -10.79
N TYR A 283 15.36 14.11 -11.49
CA TYR A 283 15.17 13.67 -12.86
C TYR A 283 16.17 14.36 -13.82
N GLU A 284 16.36 15.67 -13.70
CA GLU A 284 17.33 16.43 -14.51
C GLU A 284 18.76 15.95 -14.31
N ARG A 285 19.14 15.53 -13.08
CA ARG A 285 20.49 15.03 -12.77
C ARG A 285 20.70 13.60 -13.23
N ASN A 286 19.72 12.73 -13.04
CA ASN A 286 19.78 11.33 -13.41
C ASN A 286 18.43 10.84 -13.94
N PRO A 287 18.16 11.08 -15.24
CA PRO A 287 16.90 10.64 -15.87
C PRO A 287 16.69 9.14 -15.82
N ASP A 288 17.77 8.34 -15.85
CA ASP A 288 17.68 6.88 -15.89
C ASP A 288 17.02 6.33 -14.63
N ASP A 289 17.35 6.86 -13.45
CA ASP A 289 16.77 6.40 -12.18
C ASP A 289 15.25 6.70 -12.09
N GLU A 290 14.82 7.86 -12.55
CA GLU A 290 13.40 8.21 -12.56
C GLU A 290 12.63 7.42 -13.64
N ASN A 291 13.23 7.17 -14.81
CA ASN A 291 12.62 6.30 -15.82
C ASN A 291 12.45 4.86 -15.31
N ARG A 292 13.44 4.31 -14.59
CA ARG A 292 13.31 3.01 -13.93
C ARG A 292 12.17 3.01 -12.91
N LEU A 293 12.07 4.08 -12.13
CA LEU A 293 11.01 4.19 -11.13
C LEU A 293 9.62 4.17 -11.78
N PHE A 294 9.39 4.98 -12.82
CA PHE A 294 8.11 4.99 -13.53
C PHE A 294 7.85 3.69 -14.29
N TYR A 295 8.88 3.03 -14.80
CA TYR A 295 8.76 1.69 -15.36
C TYR A 295 8.26 0.69 -14.31
N VAL A 296 8.86 0.70 -13.12
CA VAL A 296 8.42 -0.14 -12.00
C VAL A 296 6.97 0.17 -11.65
N GLY A 297 6.57 1.44 -11.55
CA GLY A 297 5.18 1.83 -11.27
C GLY A 297 4.20 1.36 -12.34
N ALA A 298 4.55 1.51 -13.60
CA ALA A 298 3.71 1.11 -14.73
C ALA A 298 3.53 -0.41 -14.86
N THR A 299 4.45 -1.19 -14.32
CA THR A 299 4.45 -2.65 -14.41
C THR A 299 3.97 -3.38 -13.15
N ARG A 300 3.21 -2.69 -12.27
CA ARG A 300 2.65 -3.30 -11.02
C ARG A 300 1.27 -3.95 -11.19
#